data_1b11cf1e8c28c776b1ee96e4b34a92ce
#
_entry.id   1b11cf1e8c28c776b1ee96e4b34a92ce
#
_cell.length_a   1.000
_cell.length_b   1.000
_cell.length_c   1.000
_cell.angle_alpha   90.00
_cell.angle_beta   90.00
_cell.angle_gamma   90.00
#
_symmetry.space_group_name_H-M   'P 1'
#
loop_
_entity.id
_entity.type
_entity.pdbx_description
1 polymer ?
#
loop_
_entity_poly.entity_id
_entity_poly.type
_entity_poly.pdbx_seq_one_letter_code
_entity_poly.pdbx_strand_id
1 'polypeptide(L)'
;MKKTIYLFFLSFIILCCESQSNNDVSNEDIIFGEWLRKGNSWTGNGFMAGDKKDSDIVKKFMDAYENMDPDLMVKMTADTVKFHPADIAGTFDVDMTNTNFIVERQSGWDSISRNYVYIMPLKMEDSKDRVVTTVFSETRYKKDGSTDSNNFYERIYLNEKDKVTRVVQFSRPTK
;
A
#
# COMPACT_ATOMS: atom_id res chain seq x y z
N MET A 1 81.77 6.01 -23.25
CA MET A 1 80.49 5.82 -24.00
C MET A 1 79.37 5.75 -23.01
N LYS A 2 78.56 6.85 -22.88
CA LYS A 2 77.48 6.95 -21.95
C LYS A 2 76.18 6.69 -22.73
N LYS A 3 75.46 5.63 -22.42
CA LYS A 3 74.12 5.33 -22.99
C LYS A 3 73.06 5.98 -22.12
N THR A 4 72.44 7.04 -22.64
CA THR A 4 71.28 7.71 -22.02
C THR A 4 70.04 6.91 -22.35
N ILE A 5 69.41 6.36 -21.32
CA ILE A 5 68.10 5.66 -21.44
C ILE A 5 67.04 6.70 -21.19
N TYR A 6 66.25 7.04 -22.22
CA TYR A 6 65.04 7.84 -22.09
C TYR A 6 63.89 6.97 -21.62
N LEU A 7 63.50 7.20 -20.38
CA LEU A 7 62.29 6.56 -19.82
C LEU A 7 61.10 7.41 -20.27
N PHE A 8 60.36 6.86 -21.22
CA PHE A 8 59.07 7.46 -21.62
C PHE A 8 58.03 7.15 -20.56
N PHE A 9 57.71 8.12 -19.69
CA PHE A 9 56.54 8.05 -18.82
C PHE A 9 55.30 8.32 -19.66
N LEU A 10 54.63 7.27 -20.06
CA LEU A 10 53.30 7.33 -20.69
C LEU A 10 52.28 7.55 -19.57
N SER A 11 51.94 8.80 -19.30
CA SER A 11 50.85 9.16 -18.40
C SER A 11 49.54 8.80 -19.04
N PHE A 12 49.01 7.64 -18.66
CA PHE A 12 47.61 7.28 -18.93
C PHE A 12 46.72 8.16 -18.04
N ILE A 13 46.27 9.28 -18.57
CA ILE A 13 45.17 10.04 -17.99
C ILE A 13 43.94 9.23 -18.31
N ILE A 14 43.52 8.38 -17.35
CA ILE A 14 42.20 7.79 -17.35
C ILE A 14 41.23 8.93 -17.06
N LEU A 15 40.68 9.54 -18.11
CA LEU A 15 39.47 10.33 -18.00
C LEU A 15 38.37 9.36 -17.59
N CYS A 16 38.18 9.24 -16.27
CA CYS A 16 36.95 8.68 -15.72
C CYS A 16 35.83 9.66 -16.10
N CYS A 17 35.19 9.43 -17.25
CA CYS A 17 33.89 10.01 -17.52
C CYS A 17 32.92 9.43 -16.47
N GLU A 18 32.83 10.07 -15.31
CA GLU A 18 31.62 10.00 -14.50
C GLU A 18 30.52 10.62 -15.37
N SER A 19 29.86 9.78 -16.15
CA SER A 19 28.53 10.09 -16.59
C SER A 19 27.68 10.13 -15.32
N GLN A 20 27.63 11.26 -14.66
CA GLN A 20 26.49 11.63 -13.84
C GLN A 20 25.30 11.59 -14.80
N SER A 21 24.67 10.43 -14.89
CA SER A 21 23.29 10.36 -15.32
C SER A 21 22.50 11.03 -14.19
N ASN A 22 22.47 12.35 -14.21
CA ASN A 22 21.38 13.11 -13.64
C ASN A 22 20.16 12.75 -14.48
N ASN A 23 19.66 11.54 -14.29
CA ASN A 23 18.28 11.25 -14.49
C ASN A 23 17.54 11.95 -13.34
N ASP A 24 17.50 13.27 -13.38
CA ASP A 24 16.31 13.99 -13.01
C ASP A 24 15.24 13.50 -13.98
N VAL A 25 14.74 12.28 -13.72
CA VAL A 25 13.43 11.90 -14.14
C VAL A 25 12.55 12.92 -13.42
N SER A 26 12.23 14.01 -14.13
CA SER A 26 11.07 14.79 -13.76
C SER A 26 10.00 13.74 -13.56
N ASN A 27 9.53 13.58 -12.34
CA ASN A 27 8.35 12.78 -12.05
C ASN A 27 7.18 13.55 -12.68
N GLU A 28 7.16 13.60 -14.01
CA GLU A 28 5.95 13.88 -14.75
C GLU A 28 5.00 12.78 -14.32
N ASP A 29 3.91 13.17 -13.69
CA ASP A 29 2.88 12.27 -13.23
C ASP A 29 2.36 11.46 -14.42
N ILE A 30 2.94 10.29 -14.63
CA ILE A 30 2.57 9.41 -15.75
C ILE A 30 1.20 8.83 -15.44
N ILE A 31 0.22 9.21 -16.25
CA ILE A 31 -1.12 8.61 -16.21
C ILE A 31 -1.03 7.24 -16.89
N PHE A 32 -1.33 6.17 -16.16
CA PHE A 32 -1.28 4.79 -16.65
C PHE A 32 -2.65 4.10 -16.67
N GLY A 33 -3.70 4.78 -16.26
CA GLY A 33 -5.07 4.26 -16.24
C GLY A 33 -6.08 5.37 -16.03
N GLU A 34 -7.37 5.03 -16.08
CA GLU A 34 -8.48 5.98 -15.99
C GLU A 34 -9.60 5.39 -15.14
N TRP A 35 -10.31 6.24 -14.39
CA TRP A 35 -11.51 5.85 -13.66
C TRP A 35 -12.73 5.87 -14.59
N LEU A 36 -13.24 4.69 -14.91
CA LEU A 36 -14.34 4.53 -15.88
C LEU A 36 -15.74 4.45 -15.26
N ARG A 37 -15.85 4.37 -13.93
CA ARG A 37 -17.15 4.28 -13.27
C ARG A 37 -17.93 5.57 -13.43
N LYS A 38 -19.05 5.52 -14.15
CA LYS A 38 -19.94 6.65 -14.38
C LYS A 38 -20.63 7.13 -13.09
N GLY A 39 -20.94 8.41 -13.05
CA GLY A 39 -21.79 9.00 -12.00
C GLY A 39 -21.08 9.35 -10.69
N ASN A 40 -19.75 9.51 -10.71
CA ASN A 40 -19.01 10.12 -9.61
C ASN A 40 -18.06 11.21 -10.12
N SER A 41 -17.50 11.99 -9.18
CA SER A 41 -16.59 13.11 -9.48
C SER A 41 -15.25 12.68 -10.08
N TRP A 42 -14.92 11.39 -10.07
CA TRP A 42 -13.64 10.86 -10.55
C TRP A 42 -13.71 10.29 -11.97
N THR A 43 -14.92 10.24 -12.55
CA THR A 43 -15.08 9.72 -13.92
C THR A 43 -14.22 10.49 -14.89
N GLY A 44 -13.33 9.82 -15.60
CA GLY A 44 -12.38 10.40 -16.55
C GLY A 44 -11.03 10.81 -15.93
N ASN A 45 -10.89 10.81 -14.60
CA ASN A 45 -9.61 11.14 -13.96
C ASN A 45 -8.59 10.01 -14.15
N GLY A 46 -7.35 10.38 -14.41
CA GLY A 46 -6.24 9.47 -14.58
C GLY A 46 -5.75 8.87 -13.25
N PHE A 47 -5.23 7.65 -13.34
CA PHE A 47 -4.45 7.05 -12.27
C PHE A 47 -2.97 7.29 -12.48
N MET A 48 -2.28 7.66 -11.42
CA MET A 48 -0.83 7.88 -11.36
C MET A 48 -0.22 7.05 -10.24
N ALA A 49 1.10 6.85 -10.27
CA ALA A 49 1.80 6.22 -9.16
C ALA A 49 1.68 7.07 -7.90
N GLY A 50 1.32 6.44 -6.79
CA GLY A 50 1.33 7.06 -5.47
C GLY A 50 2.69 6.97 -4.80
N ASP A 51 2.82 7.59 -3.64
CA ASP A 51 4.06 7.58 -2.89
C ASP A 51 4.30 6.25 -2.16
N LYS A 52 5.55 5.79 -2.11
CA LYS A 52 5.93 4.61 -1.33
C LYS A 52 5.52 4.74 0.15
N LYS A 53 5.53 5.95 0.69
CA LYS A 53 5.06 6.25 2.05
C LYS A 53 3.65 5.72 2.30
N ASP A 54 2.75 5.81 1.32
CA ASP A 54 1.36 5.35 1.46
C ASP A 54 1.29 3.83 1.57
N SER A 55 2.13 3.11 0.81
CA SER A 55 2.28 1.66 0.97
C SER A 55 2.77 1.27 2.37
N ASP A 56 3.74 2.02 2.91
CA ASP A 56 4.31 1.73 4.24
C ASP A 56 3.26 1.98 5.35
N ILE A 57 2.45 3.04 5.22
CA ILE A 57 1.34 3.32 6.13
C ILE A 57 0.30 2.18 6.08
N VAL A 58 -0.13 1.80 4.89
CA VAL A 58 -1.14 0.76 4.71
C VAL A 58 -0.60 -0.59 5.15
N LYS A 59 0.66 -0.93 4.85
CA LYS A 59 1.29 -2.16 5.34
C LYS A 59 1.25 -2.22 6.87
N LYS A 60 1.61 -1.13 7.55
CA LYS A 60 1.57 -1.06 9.01
C LYS A 60 0.14 -1.20 9.56
N PHE A 61 -0.85 -0.60 8.91
CA PHE A 61 -2.27 -0.75 9.28
C PHE A 61 -2.73 -2.21 9.14
N MET A 62 -2.35 -2.87 8.03
CA MET A 62 -2.70 -4.26 7.78
C MET A 62 -1.98 -5.22 8.73
N ASP A 63 -0.71 -4.94 9.10
CA ASP A 63 0.04 -5.70 10.10
C ASP A 63 -0.58 -5.56 11.49
N ALA A 64 -1.10 -4.37 11.84
CA ALA A 64 -1.82 -4.17 13.10
C ALA A 64 -3.06 -5.07 13.17
N TYR A 65 -3.80 -5.24 12.07
CA TYR A 65 -4.95 -6.15 12.03
C TYR A 65 -4.52 -7.63 12.16
N GLU A 66 -3.47 -8.03 11.43
CA GLU A 66 -2.89 -9.39 11.50
C GLU A 66 -2.40 -9.73 12.92
N ASN A 67 -1.74 -8.77 13.57
CA ASN A 67 -1.22 -8.93 14.93
C ASN A 67 -2.29 -8.74 16.02
N MET A 68 -3.56 -8.52 15.61
CA MET A 68 -4.68 -8.29 16.52
C MET A 68 -4.40 -7.13 17.50
N ASP A 69 -3.82 -6.02 16.99
CA ASP A 69 -3.53 -4.77 17.72
C ASP A 69 -4.59 -3.70 17.40
N PRO A 70 -5.76 -3.71 18.08
CA PRO A 70 -6.83 -2.78 17.81
C PRO A 70 -6.46 -1.34 18.20
N ASP A 71 -5.58 -1.14 19.17
CA ASP A 71 -5.15 0.20 19.60
C ASP A 71 -4.33 0.90 18.51
N LEU A 72 -3.43 0.16 17.85
CA LEU A 72 -2.68 0.68 16.73
C LEU A 72 -3.60 0.97 15.53
N MET A 73 -4.57 0.11 15.26
CA MET A 73 -5.54 0.33 14.18
C MET A 73 -6.33 1.63 14.40
N VAL A 74 -6.87 1.84 15.60
CA VAL A 74 -7.58 3.08 15.96
C VAL A 74 -6.67 4.31 15.78
N LYS A 75 -5.41 4.23 16.20
CA LYS A 75 -4.44 5.33 16.00
C LYS A 75 -4.17 5.64 14.53
N MET A 76 -4.36 4.68 13.63
CA MET A 76 -4.07 4.82 12.20
C MET A 76 -5.29 5.20 11.37
N THR A 77 -6.48 5.20 11.95
CA THR A 77 -7.74 5.55 11.27
C THR A 77 -8.22 6.97 11.58
N ALA A 78 -9.10 7.49 10.76
CA ALA A 78 -9.97 8.61 11.12
C ALA A 78 -11.03 8.12 12.13
N ASP A 79 -11.68 9.05 12.82
CA ASP A 79 -12.71 8.74 13.81
C ASP A 79 -13.89 7.93 13.23
N THR A 80 -14.17 8.15 11.95
CA THR A 80 -15.14 7.36 11.18
C THR A 80 -14.48 6.78 9.93
N VAL A 81 -14.62 5.48 9.74
CA VAL A 81 -14.14 4.77 8.54
C VAL A 81 -15.30 4.20 7.76
N LYS A 82 -15.37 4.49 6.46
CA LYS A 82 -16.30 3.81 5.56
C LYS A 82 -15.78 2.40 5.24
N PHE A 83 -16.47 1.40 5.74
CA PHE A 83 -16.09 0.00 5.55
C PHE A 83 -17.06 -0.70 4.62
N HIS A 84 -16.52 -1.32 3.57
CA HIS A 84 -17.23 -2.19 2.65
C HIS A 84 -16.61 -3.59 2.73
N PRO A 85 -17.08 -4.44 3.67
CA PRO A 85 -16.55 -5.78 3.86
C PRO A 85 -16.88 -6.71 2.69
N ALA A 86 -16.08 -7.74 2.53
CA ALA A 86 -16.30 -8.74 1.47
C ALA A 86 -17.40 -9.76 1.83
N ASP A 87 -17.67 -9.93 3.11
CA ASP A 87 -18.55 -10.95 3.69
C ASP A 87 -19.94 -10.43 4.08
N ILE A 88 -20.16 -9.12 4.05
CA ILE A 88 -21.45 -8.50 4.40
C ILE A 88 -21.82 -7.50 3.29
N ALA A 89 -23.07 -7.55 2.83
CA ALA A 89 -23.54 -6.63 1.81
C ALA A 89 -23.65 -5.19 2.35
N GLY A 90 -23.18 -4.22 1.56
CA GLY A 90 -23.32 -2.80 1.83
C GLY A 90 -22.04 -2.10 2.26
N THR A 91 -22.18 -0.84 2.63
CA THR A 91 -21.11 0.01 3.18
C THR A 91 -21.58 0.55 4.51
N PHE A 92 -20.73 0.50 5.51
CA PHE A 92 -21.01 0.91 6.88
C PHE A 92 -20.09 2.04 7.28
N ASP A 93 -20.60 3.00 8.02
CA ASP A 93 -19.78 3.98 8.75
C ASP A 93 -19.42 3.35 10.11
N VAL A 94 -18.13 3.09 10.29
CA VAL A 94 -17.59 2.46 11.50
C VAL A 94 -17.01 3.52 12.41
N ASP A 95 -17.45 3.55 13.67
CA ASP A 95 -16.84 4.35 14.71
C ASP A 95 -15.48 3.75 15.10
N MET A 96 -14.42 4.51 14.84
CA MET A 96 -13.03 4.17 15.15
C MET A 96 -12.44 5.07 16.26
N THR A 97 -13.29 5.72 17.05
CA THR A 97 -12.85 6.46 18.25
C THR A 97 -12.48 5.51 19.40
N ASN A 98 -12.83 4.24 19.27
CA ASN A 98 -12.54 3.17 20.23
C ASN A 98 -12.29 1.85 19.49
N THR A 99 -11.88 0.80 20.22
CA THR A 99 -11.47 -0.49 19.68
C THR A 99 -12.60 -1.49 19.47
N ASN A 100 -13.84 -1.17 19.87
CA ASN A 100 -14.95 -2.13 19.97
C ASN A 100 -15.20 -2.88 18.67
N PHE A 101 -15.26 -2.17 17.57
CA PHE A 101 -15.53 -2.79 16.26
C PHE A 101 -14.45 -3.83 15.88
N ILE A 102 -13.18 -3.51 16.09
CA ILE A 102 -12.07 -4.41 15.75
C ILE A 102 -12.07 -5.62 16.67
N VAL A 103 -12.23 -5.40 17.97
CA VAL A 103 -12.30 -6.48 18.98
C VAL A 103 -13.47 -7.43 18.69
N GLU A 104 -14.64 -6.88 18.39
CA GLU A 104 -15.83 -7.70 18.05
C GLU A 104 -15.56 -8.52 16.77
N ARG A 105 -15.03 -7.88 15.70
CA ARG A 105 -14.76 -8.56 14.44
C ARG A 105 -13.72 -9.68 14.58
N GLN A 106 -12.76 -9.54 15.49
CA GLN A 106 -11.72 -10.54 15.74
C GLN A 106 -12.05 -11.53 16.85
N SER A 107 -13.18 -11.38 17.52
CA SER A 107 -13.50 -12.12 18.75
C SER A 107 -13.56 -13.65 18.59
N GLY A 108 -13.82 -14.13 17.38
CA GLY A 108 -13.90 -15.57 17.05
C GLY A 108 -12.55 -16.22 16.69
N TRP A 109 -11.45 -15.43 16.62
CA TRP A 109 -10.17 -15.89 16.11
C TRP A 109 -9.11 -15.89 17.20
N ASP A 110 -8.21 -16.89 17.13
CA ASP A 110 -7.00 -16.96 17.96
C ASP A 110 -5.84 -16.23 17.31
N SER A 111 -5.75 -16.32 15.98
CA SER A 111 -4.71 -15.63 15.21
C SER A 111 -5.11 -15.47 13.75
N ILE A 112 -4.41 -14.58 13.07
CA ILE A 112 -4.54 -14.30 11.64
C ILE A 112 -3.14 -14.40 11.04
N SER A 113 -3.06 -14.96 9.83
CA SER A 113 -1.82 -14.97 9.03
C SER A 113 -2.11 -14.44 7.64
N ARG A 114 -1.26 -13.54 7.15
CA ARG A 114 -1.37 -12.92 5.82
C ARG A 114 -0.13 -13.19 4.98
N ASN A 115 -0.35 -13.50 3.72
CA ASN A 115 0.69 -13.60 2.71
C ASN A 115 0.41 -12.58 1.60
N TYR A 116 1.21 -11.51 1.58
CA TYR A 116 1.02 -10.40 0.66
C TYR A 116 1.58 -10.73 -0.72
N VAL A 117 0.81 -10.44 -1.76
CA VAL A 117 1.25 -10.52 -3.16
C VAL A 117 1.81 -9.16 -3.59
N TYR A 118 1.06 -8.10 -3.35
CA TYR A 118 1.54 -6.73 -3.57
C TYR A 118 0.76 -5.71 -2.73
N ILE A 119 1.40 -4.55 -2.52
CA ILE A 119 0.81 -3.33 -1.97
C ILE A 119 1.22 -2.21 -2.92
N MET A 120 0.26 -1.58 -3.58
CA MET A 120 0.50 -0.62 -4.66
C MET A 120 -0.22 0.69 -4.39
N PRO A 121 0.52 1.78 -4.16
CA PRO A 121 -0.07 3.11 -3.93
C PRO A 121 -0.48 3.73 -5.26
N LEU A 122 -1.63 4.37 -5.25
CA LEU A 122 -2.20 5.09 -6.39
C LEU A 122 -2.64 6.47 -5.92
N LYS A 123 -2.45 7.47 -6.75
CA LYS A 123 -3.12 8.75 -6.63
C LYS A 123 -3.99 9.00 -7.86
N MET A 124 -5.00 9.79 -7.73
CA MET A 124 -5.84 10.19 -8.85
C MET A 124 -5.55 11.63 -9.22
N GLU A 125 -5.53 11.88 -10.52
CA GLU A 125 -5.44 13.22 -11.08
C GLU A 125 -6.51 14.13 -10.45
N ASP A 126 -6.14 15.37 -10.16
CA ASP A 126 -7.01 16.38 -9.56
C ASP A 126 -7.71 15.96 -8.24
N SER A 127 -7.18 14.96 -7.54
CA SER A 127 -7.72 14.50 -6.26
C SER A 127 -6.67 14.51 -5.16
N LYS A 128 -7.12 14.84 -3.95
CA LYS A 128 -6.32 14.69 -2.74
C LYS A 128 -6.41 13.27 -2.14
N ASP A 129 -7.29 12.44 -2.69
CA ASP A 129 -7.47 11.08 -2.23
C ASP A 129 -6.28 10.22 -2.68
N ARG A 130 -5.67 9.54 -1.72
CA ARG A 130 -4.61 8.57 -1.89
C ARG A 130 -5.20 7.18 -1.68
N VAL A 131 -5.00 6.30 -2.64
CA VAL A 131 -5.57 4.96 -2.64
C VAL A 131 -4.44 3.95 -2.69
N VAL A 132 -4.47 2.97 -1.81
CA VAL A 132 -3.53 1.85 -1.86
C VAL A 132 -4.31 0.58 -2.15
N THR A 133 -3.95 -0.09 -3.22
CA THR A 133 -4.51 -1.40 -3.56
C THR A 133 -3.61 -2.50 -3.02
N THR A 134 -4.22 -3.53 -2.44
CA THR A 134 -3.51 -4.66 -1.87
C THR A 134 -4.10 -5.97 -2.36
N VAL A 135 -3.24 -6.96 -2.55
CA VAL A 135 -3.64 -8.34 -2.81
C VAL A 135 -2.90 -9.25 -1.85
N PHE A 136 -3.63 -10.11 -1.15
CA PHE A 136 -3.07 -11.05 -0.20
C PHE A 136 -3.98 -12.25 -0.01
N SER A 137 -3.42 -13.34 0.51
CA SER A 137 -4.20 -14.43 1.11
C SER A 137 -4.17 -14.28 2.63
N GLU A 138 -5.30 -14.56 3.28
CA GLU A 138 -5.47 -14.51 4.72
C GLU A 138 -6.01 -15.84 5.22
N THR A 139 -5.40 -16.36 6.27
CA THR A 139 -5.88 -17.52 7.02
C THR A 139 -6.21 -17.07 8.44
N ARG A 140 -7.44 -17.34 8.87
CA ARG A 140 -7.96 -17.09 10.21
C ARG A 140 -8.01 -18.41 10.96
N TYR A 141 -7.33 -18.50 12.07
CA TYR A 141 -7.36 -19.63 12.97
C TYR A 141 -8.41 -19.36 14.03
N LYS A 142 -9.49 -20.15 14.04
CA LYS A 142 -10.62 -19.93 14.93
C LYS A 142 -10.44 -20.62 16.28
N LYS A 143 -11.11 -20.12 17.30
CA LYS A 143 -11.08 -20.65 18.67
C LYS A 143 -11.63 -22.08 18.79
N ASP A 144 -12.43 -22.53 17.82
CA ASP A 144 -12.90 -23.91 17.74
C ASP A 144 -11.92 -24.87 17.05
N GLY A 145 -10.73 -24.39 16.70
CA GLY A 145 -9.69 -25.14 16.01
C GLY A 145 -9.85 -25.23 14.49
N SER A 146 -10.94 -24.70 13.93
CA SER A 146 -11.13 -24.63 12.48
C SER A 146 -10.34 -23.47 11.85
N THR A 147 -10.14 -23.53 10.54
CA THR A 147 -9.50 -22.45 9.77
C THR A 147 -10.42 -21.95 8.68
N ASP A 148 -10.27 -20.68 8.34
CA ASP A 148 -10.94 -20.05 7.21
C ASP A 148 -9.88 -19.30 6.38
N SER A 149 -9.78 -19.62 5.08
CA SER A 149 -8.74 -19.05 4.20
C SER A 149 -9.37 -18.43 2.97
N ASN A 150 -9.01 -17.17 2.73
CA ASN A 150 -9.54 -16.37 1.62
C ASN A 150 -8.43 -15.57 0.94
N ASN A 151 -8.59 -15.35 -0.37
CA ASN A 151 -7.82 -14.37 -1.10
C ASN A 151 -8.57 -13.05 -1.12
N PHE A 152 -7.88 -11.98 -0.82
CA PHE A 152 -8.42 -10.63 -0.77
C PHE A 152 -7.82 -9.73 -1.84
N TYR A 153 -8.66 -8.85 -2.38
CA TYR A 153 -8.31 -7.62 -3.04
C TYR A 153 -8.91 -6.47 -2.24
N GLU A 154 -8.09 -5.55 -1.79
CA GLU A 154 -8.55 -4.40 -1.01
C GLU A 154 -8.13 -3.09 -1.64
N ARG A 155 -8.95 -2.06 -1.41
CA ARG A 155 -8.60 -0.66 -1.61
C ARG A 155 -8.72 0.07 -0.29
N ILE A 156 -7.63 0.68 0.13
CA ILE A 156 -7.53 1.43 1.38
C ILE A 156 -7.25 2.88 1.03
N TYR A 157 -8.08 3.78 1.55
CA TYR A 157 -8.04 5.21 1.26
C TYR A 157 -7.45 5.96 2.44
N LEU A 158 -6.51 6.86 2.15
CA LEU A 158 -5.83 7.72 3.12
C LEU A 158 -6.23 9.18 2.91
N ASN A 159 -6.39 9.93 3.99
CA ASN A 159 -6.54 11.37 3.95
C ASN A 159 -5.17 12.09 4.04
N GLU A 160 -5.20 13.44 3.96
CA GLU A 160 -4.00 14.29 4.06
C GLU A 160 -3.23 14.14 5.40
N LYS A 161 -3.88 13.60 6.44
CA LYS A 161 -3.28 13.36 7.77
C LYS A 161 -2.75 11.93 7.93
N ASP A 162 -2.57 11.20 6.83
CA ASP A 162 -2.10 9.81 6.84
C ASP A 162 -3.02 8.83 7.60
N LYS A 163 -4.33 9.15 7.69
CA LYS A 163 -5.33 8.31 8.35
C LYS A 163 -6.14 7.52 7.34
N VAL A 164 -6.40 6.26 7.64
CA VAL A 164 -7.34 5.43 6.88
C VAL A 164 -8.76 5.96 7.08
N THR A 165 -9.44 6.27 5.97
CA THR A 165 -10.81 6.81 5.96
C THR A 165 -11.82 5.86 5.34
N ARG A 166 -11.35 4.91 4.53
CA ARG A 166 -12.21 3.95 3.85
C ARG A 166 -11.45 2.66 3.55
N VAL A 167 -12.12 1.53 3.70
CA VAL A 167 -11.64 0.21 3.28
C VAL A 167 -12.71 -0.46 2.44
N VAL A 168 -12.34 -0.95 1.27
CA VAL A 168 -13.21 -1.72 0.36
C VAL A 168 -12.58 -3.07 0.12
N GLN A 169 -13.27 -4.15 0.47
CA GLN A 169 -12.78 -5.52 0.37
C GLN A 169 -13.55 -6.31 -0.67
N PHE A 170 -12.85 -7.14 -1.41
CA PHE A 170 -13.39 -8.22 -2.22
C PHE A 170 -12.65 -9.50 -1.83
N SER A 171 -13.36 -10.61 -1.73
CA SER A 171 -12.72 -11.88 -1.38
C SER A 171 -13.27 -13.03 -2.20
N ARG A 172 -12.49 -14.10 -2.25
CA ARG A 172 -12.93 -15.42 -2.67
C ARG A 172 -12.25 -16.48 -1.81
N PRO A 173 -12.91 -17.60 -1.49
CA PRO A 173 -12.28 -18.71 -0.81
C PRO A 173 -11.02 -19.19 -1.55
N THR A 174 -10.00 -19.57 -0.81
CA THR A 174 -8.91 -20.40 -1.35
C THR A 174 -9.43 -21.82 -1.53
N LYS A 175 -9.16 -22.41 -2.70
CA LYS A 175 -9.53 -23.81 -2.94
C LYS A 175 -8.68 -24.74 -2.12
#